data_edf16a01d17ae65c4491f7c432f41a0b
#
_entry.id   edf16a01d17ae65c4491f7c432f41a0b
#
_cell.length_a   1.000
_cell.length_b   1.000
_cell.length_c   1.000
_cell.angle_alpha   90.00
_cell.angle_beta   90.00
_cell.angle_gamma   90.00
#
_symmetry.space_group_name_H-M   'P 1'
#
loop_
_entity.id
_entity.type
_entity.pdbx_description
1 polymer ?
#
loop_
_entity_poly.entity_id
_entity_poly.type
_entity_poly.pdbx_seq_one_letter_code
_entity_poly.pdbx_strand_id
1 'polypeptide(L)'
;MDEKQYVVDSLSKQESWRVFRIMSEFVDSIETLSDVHNAVTIFGSARVKLDDPYYKKAEILARLLVQNGFSVITGGGPGIMEAANKGASEAGGKSVGMNIRLPFEQKPNPYANIHLDYKYFFIRKVMFVKYAVAYVILPGGFGTMDELFEALTLIQTKRIKSFPLILMGSEYWQGLSDWVKKTMLAENKILPTDLDLLQVIDEPQEVVKLIKKYIIV
;
A
#
# COMPACT_ATOMS: atom_id res chain seq x y z
N MET A 1 -23.10 23.43 1.22
CA MET A 1 -22.02 22.43 1.24
C MET A 1 -22.51 21.26 2.07
N ASP A 2 -22.54 20.08 1.49
CA ASP A 2 -23.18 18.93 2.10
C ASP A 2 -22.32 18.43 3.27
N GLU A 3 -22.85 18.45 4.50
CA GLU A 3 -22.16 18.00 5.74
C GLU A 3 -21.56 16.58 5.68
N LYS A 4 -21.90 15.83 4.61
CA LYS A 4 -21.40 14.47 4.39
C LYS A 4 -19.97 14.38 3.89
N GLN A 5 -19.33 15.47 3.48
CA GLN A 5 -17.99 15.46 2.90
C GLN A 5 -16.85 15.47 3.92
N TYR A 6 -17.09 15.92 5.15
CA TYR A 6 -16.02 16.10 6.14
C TYR A 6 -16.20 15.16 7.33
N VAL A 7 -15.46 14.06 7.34
CA VAL A 7 -15.51 13.07 8.44
C VAL A 7 -14.87 13.62 9.73
N VAL A 8 -14.12 14.71 9.64
CA VAL A 8 -13.34 15.29 10.75
C VAL A 8 -13.99 16.56 11.35
N ASP A 9 -14.98 17.15 10.68
CA ASP A 9 -15.39 18.56 10.95
C ASP A 9 -16.56 18.74 11.92
N SER A 10 -17.17 17.70 12.46
CA SER A 10 -18.24 17.92 13.45
C SER A 10 -17.94 17.25 14.77
N LEU A 11 -17.51 18.04 15.75
CA LEU A 11 -17.66 17.74 17.17
C LEU A 11 -19.15 17.73 17.52
N SER A 12 -19.90 16.76 16.99
CA SER A 12 -21.33 16.66 17.22
C SER A 12 -21.62 15.63 18.31
N LYS A 13 -22.85 15.72 18.87
CA LYS A 13 -23.40 14.83 19.90
C LYS A 13 -23.38 13.32 19.58
N GLN A 14 -22.73 12.90 18.48
CA GLN A 14 -22.62 11.51 18.01
C GLN A 14 -21.20 10.92 18.16
N GLU A 15 -20.31 11.52 18.92
CA GLU A 15 -18.92 11.07 19.11
C GLU A 15 -18.85 9.61 19.61
N SER A 16 -19.70 9.22 20.54
CA SER A 16 -19.72 7.84 21.05
C SER A 16 -20.07 6.83 19.96
N TRP A 17 -21.00 7.14 19.07
CA TRP A 17 -21.35 6.27 17.95
C TRP A 17 -20.23 6.20 16.89
N ARG A 18 -19.42 7.26 16.76
CA ARG A 18 -18.24 7.26 15.91
C ARG A 18 -17.21 6.24 16.40
N VAL A 19 -16.95 6.19 17.72
CA VAL A 19 -16.03 5.21 18.31
C VAL A 19 -16.48 3.78 18.03
N PHE A 20 -17.76 3.47 18.20
CA PHE A 20 -18.28 2.14 17.86
C PHE A 20 -18.11 1.78 16.39
N ARG A 21 -18.28 2.72 15.46
CA ARG A 21 -18.04 2.49 14.03
C ARG A 21 -16.56 2.25 13.74
N ILE A 22 -15.67 2.99 14.37
CA ILE A 22 -14.23 2.78 14.27
C ILE A 22 -13.87 1.38 14.75
N MET A 23 -14.39 0.96 15.90
CA MET A 23 -14.18 -0.38 16.43
C MET A 23 -14.72 -1.46 15.49
N SER A 24 -15.91 -1.25 14.93
CA SER A 24 -16.49 -2.18 13.95
C SER A 24 -15.59 -2.38 12.75
N GLU A 25 -15.07 -1.30 12.13
CA GLU A 25 -14.15 -1.41 10.99
C GLU A 25 -12.86 -2.16 11.36
N PHE A 26 -12.34 -2.01 12.58
CA PHE A 26 -11.19 -2.79 13.06
C PHE A 26 -11.52 -4.27 13.17
N VAL A 27 -12.65 -4.62 13.82
CA VAL A 27 -13.06 -6.01 14.01
C VAL A 27 -13.31 -6.68 12.67
N ASP A 28 -14.12 -6.07 11.81
CA ASP A 28 -14.41 -6.57 10.46
C ASP A 28 -13.14 -6.82 9.64
N SER A 29 -12.17 -5.90 9.77
CA SER A 29 -10.89 -6.04 9.08
C SER A 29 -10.07 -7.22 9.59
N ILE A 30 -9.99 -7.39 10.91
CA ILE A 30 -9.23 -8.47 11.54
C ILE A 30 -9.85 -9.83 11.21
N GLU A 31 -11.18 -9.94 11.26
CA GLU A 31 -11.90 -11.17 10.92
C GLU A 31 -11.75 -11.51 9.43
N THR A 32 -11.98 -10.54 8.54
CA THR A 32 -11.88 -10.75 7.09
C THR A 32 -10.47 -11.13 6.64
N LEU A 33 -9.45 -10.57 7.29
CA LEU A 33 -8.06 -10.81 6.95
C LEU A 33 -7.38 -11.90 7.79
N SER A 34 -8.14 -12.63 8.62
CA SER A 34 -7.59 -13.65 9.53
C SER A 34 -6.74 -14.72 8.82
N ASP A 35 -7.14 -15.08 7.61
CA ASP A 35 -6.42 -16.05 6.77
C ASP A 35 -5.40 -15.43 5.81
N VAL A 36 -5.24 -14.11 5.81
CA VAL A 36 -4.27 -13.44 4.95
C VAL A 36 -2.91 -13.40 5.64
N HIS A 37 -1.97 -14.18 5.13
CA HIS A 37 -0.62 -14.30 5.67
C HIS A 37 0.41 -13.90 4.61
N ASN A 38 1.58 -13.44 5.06
CA ASN A 38 2.71 -13.07 4.19
C ASN A 38 2.27 -12.14 3.04
N ALA A 39 1.54 -11.07 3.36
CA ALA A 39 1.02 -10.21 2.33
C ALA A 39 2.03 -9.16 1.88
N VAL A 40 2.16 -8.97 0.58
CA VAL A 40 2.87 -7.86 -0.03
C VAL A 40 1.87 -6.80 -0.45
N THR A 41 2.04 -5.59 0.07
CA THR A 41 1.17 -4.48 -0.32
C THR A 41 1.77 -3.73 -1.50
N ILE A 42 0.96 -3.55 -2.55
CA ILE A 42 1.35 -2.86 -3.77
C ILE A 42 0.59 -1.54 -3.88
N PHE A 43 1.33 -0.43 -3.95
CA PHE A 43 0.81 0.91 -4.14
C PHE A 43 1.23 1.49 -5.48
N GLY A 44 0.41 2.39 -6.01
CA GLY A 44 0.70 3.12 -7.23
C GLY A 44 -0.49 3.94 -7.70
N SER A 45 -0.33 4.57 -8.85
CA SER A 45 -1.33 5.48 -9.41
C SER A 45 -2.62 4.75 -9.83
N ALA A 46 -3.75 5.31 -9.42
CA ALA A 46 -5.09 4.93 -9.91
C ALA A 46 -5.36 5.39 -11.36
N ARG A 47 -4.47 6.19 -11.95
CA ARG A 47 -4.64 6.80 -13.29
C ARG A 47 -3.88 6.09 -14.39
N VAL A 48 -3.11 5.07 -14.06
CA VAL A 48 -2.35 4.25 -15.01
C VAL A 48 -3.34 3.46 -15.87
N LYS A 49 -3.12 3.46 -17.19
CA LYS A 49 -3.96 2.76 -18.15
C LYS A 49 -3.46 1.33 -18.40
N LEU A 50 -4.31 0.48 -18.98
CA LEU A 50 -4.02 -0.92 -19.27
C LEU A 50 -2.80 -1.14 -20.21
N ASP A 51 -2.53 -0.22 -21.10
CA ASP A 51 -1.40 -0.25 -22.05
C ASP A 51 -0.08 0.25 -21.47
N ASP A 52 -0.12 0.86 -20.28
CA ASP A 52 1.05 1.42 -19.61
C ASP A 52 2.03 0.30 -19.18
N PRO A 53 3.35 0.49 -19.37
CA PRO A 53 4.36 -0.47 -18.93
C PRO A 53 4.28 -0.79 -17.41
N TYR A 54 3.95 0.17 -16.56
CA TYR A 54 3.83 -0.03 -15.13
C TYR A 54 2.60 -0.87 -14.75
N TYR A 55 1.49 -0.80 -15.52
CA TYR A 55 0.35 -1.70 -15.34
C TYR A 55 0.80 -3.16 -15.54
N LYS A 56 1.49 -3.43 -16.64
CA LYS A 56 2.01 -4.77 -16.98
C LYS A 56 3.01 -5.27 -15.93
N LYS A 57 3.93 -4.39 -15.47
CA LYS A 57 4.90 -4.74 -14.42
C LYS A 57 4.19 -5.09 -13.09
N ALA A 58 3.17 -4.34 -12.70
CA ALA A 58 2.40 -4.61 -11.48
C ALA A 58 1.64 -5.96 -11.58
N GLU A 59 1.03 -6.26 -12.72
CA GLU A 59 0.35 -7.54 -12.98
C GLU A 59 1.33 -8.72 -12.90
N ILE A 60 2.49 -8.61 -13.56
CA ILE A 60 3.53 -9.64 -13.55
C ILE A 60 4.06 -9.84 -12.13
N LEU A 61 4.37 -8.75 -11.42
CA LEU A 61 4.85 -8.81 -10.04
C LEU A 61 3.88 -9.55 -9.13
N ALA A 62 2.60 -9.18 -9.18
CA ALA A 62 1.58 -9.79 -8.33
C ALA A 62 1.41 -11.29 -8.63
N ARG A 63 1.44 -11.68 -9.89
CA ARG A 63 1.44 -13.09 -10.31
C ARG A 63 2.64 -13.85 -9.73
N LEU A 64 3.84 -13.29 -9.84
CA LEU A 64 5.06 -13.88 -9.29
C LEU A 64 5.03 -14.00 -7.76
N LEU A 65 4.49 -12.99 -7.08
CA LEU A 65 4.31 -13.03 -5.62
C LEU A 65 3.43 -14.20 -5.21
N VAL A 66 2.27 -14.38 -5.85
CA VAL A 66 1.36 -15.51 -5.58
C VAL A 66 2.03 -16.84 -5.85
N GLN A 67 2.74 -16.99 -6.97
CA GLN A 67 3.50 -18.21 -7.30
C GLN A 67 4.58 -18.55 -6.27
N ASN A 68 5.00 -17.57 -5.48
CA ASN A 68 5.96 -17.74 -4.38
C ASN A 68 5.30 -17.76 -2.98
N GLY A 69 3.99 -17.94 -2.90
CA GLY A 69 3.25 -18.14 -1.64
C GLY A 69 2.87 -16.86 -0.89
N PHE A 70 2.96 -15.70 -1.55
CA PHE A 70 2.53 -14.42 -0.98
C PHE A 70 1.08 -14.10 -1.31
N SER A 71 0.39 -13.46 -0.37
CA SER A 71 -0.86 -12.74 -0.64
C SER A 71 -0.56 -11.34 -1.18
N VAL A 72 -1.48 -10.75 -1.94
CA VAL A 72 -1.34 -9.38 -2.46
C VAL A 72 -2.43 -8.50 -1.90
N ILE A 73 -2.03 -7.36 -1.35
CA ILE A 73 -2.93 -6.31 -0.85
C ILE A 73 -2.77 -5.05 -1.69
N THR A 74 -3.88 -4.40 -2.02
CA THR A 74 -3.91 -3.09 -2.68
C THR A 74 -4.98 -2.19 -2.06
N GLY A 75 -5.05 -0.94 -2.51
CA GLY A 75 -6.16 -0.04 -2.18
C GLY A 75 -7.47 -0.36 -2.91
N GLY A 76 -7.55 -1.43 -3.70
CA GLY A 76 -8.78 -1.91 -4.35
C GLY A 76 -9.33 -1.05 -5.50
N GLY A 77 -8.65 0.04 -5.86
CA GLY A 77 -9.06 0.93 -6.94
C GLY A 77 -8.54 0.52 -8.33
N PRO A 78 -8.69 1.40 -9.33
CA PRO A 78 -8.20 1.17 -10.68
C PRO A 78 -6.68 1.34 -10.82
N GLY A 79 -6.16 1.20 -12.03
CA GLY A 79 -4.76 1.42 -12.40
C GLY A 79 -3.82 0.37 -11.82
N ILE A 80 -2.77 0.79 -11.12
CA ILE A 80 -1.79 -0.13 -10.53
C ILE A 80 -2.43 -1.10 -9.55
N MET A 81 -3.41 -0.67 -8.76
CA MET A 81 -4.14 -1.52 -7.82
C MET A 81 -4.91 -2.62 -8.53
N GLU A 82 -5.58 -2.28 -9.63
CA GLU A 82 -6.29 -3.23 -10.49
C GLU A 82 -5.34 -4.23 -11.12
N ALA A 83 -4.22 -3.75 -11.68
CA ALA A 83 -3.21 -4.60 -12.29
C ALA A 83 -2.66 -5.64 -11.29
N ALA A 84 -2.35 -5.20 -10.08
CA ALA A 84 -1.85 -6.08 -9.02
C ALA A 84 -2.91 -7.08 -8.56
N ASN A 85 -4.15 -6.64 -8.32
CA ASN A 85 -5.24 -7.54 -7.97
C ASN A 85 -5.52 -8.56 -9.07
N LYS A 86 -5.49 -8.14 -10.34
CA LYS A 86 -5.65 -9.01 -11.50
C LYS A 86 -4.57 -10.10 -11.54
N GLY A 87 -3.29 -9.71 -11.48
CA GLY A 87 -2.19 -10.65 -11.51
C GLY A 87 -2.24 -11.67 -10.37
N ALA A 88 -2.64 -11.24 -9.17
CA ALA A 88 -2.79 -12.11 -8.01
C ALA A 88 -3.99 -13.08 -8.14
N SER A 89 -5.14 -12.57 -8.55
CA SER A 89 -6.37 -13.37 -8.69
C SER A 89 -6.25 -14.40 -9.81
N GLU A 90 -5.74 -14.01 -10.98
CA GLU A 90 -5.53 -14.93 -12.11
C GLU A 90 -4.48 -16.02 -11.82
N ALA A 91 -3.57 -15.77 -10.89
CA ALA A 91 -2.63 -16.78 -10.39
C ALA A 91 -3.24 -17.69 -9.29
N GLY A 92 -4.50 -17.52 -8.95
CA GLY A 92 -5.21 -18.32 -7.93
C GLY A 92 -4.87 -17.96 -6.49
N GLY A 93 -4.27 -16.76 -6.25
CA GLY A 93 -3.88 -16.30 -4.92
C GLY A 93 -4.92 -15.45 -4.20
N LYS A 94 -4.60 -15.10 -2.95
CA LYS A 94 -5.38 -14.12 -2.19
C LYS A 94 -5.08 -12.73 -2.71
N SER A 95 -6.09 -12.10 -3.29
CA SER A 95 -6.08 -10.77 -3.89
C SER A 95 -6.99 -9.86 -3.07
N VAL A 96 -6.41 -8.99 -2.26
CA VAL A 96 -7.13 -8.16 -1.30
C VAL A 96 -7.26 -6.73 -1.82
N GLY A 97 -8.48 -6.21 -1.83
CA GLY A 97 -8.78 -4.81 -2.11
C GLY A 97 -9.27 -4.10 -0.84
N MET A 98 -8.47 -3.17 -0.32
CA MET A 98 -8.82 -2.34 0.83
C MET A 98 -9.32 -0.97 0.33
N ASN A 99 -10.60 -0.88 0.00
CA ASN A 99 -11.21 0.33 -0.56
C ASN A 99 -11.42 1.42 0.51
N ILE A 100 -11.38 2.67 0.09
CA ILE A 100 -11.76 3.82 0.93
C ILE A 100 -12.95 4.53 0.30
N ARG A 101 -13.94 4.86 1.09
CA ARG A 101 -15.09 5.64 0.65
C ARG A 101 -14.67 7.09 0.46
N LEU A 102 -14.68 7.53 -0.80
CA LEU A 102 -14.38 8.91 -1.19
C LEU A 102 -15.67 9.69 -1.47
N PRO A 103 -15.65 11.04 -1.39
CA PRO A 103 -16.78 11.88 -1.74
C PRO A 103 -17.20 11.77 -3.21
N PHE A 104 -16.29 11.33 -4.08
CA PHE A 104 -16.53 11.03 -5.49
C PHE A 104 -16.53 9.52 -5.69
N GLU A 105 -17.32 9.05 -6.65
CA GLU A 105 -17.47 7.64 -6.94
C GLU A 105 -16.15 7.06 -7.48
N GLN A 106 -15.59 6.10 -6.76
CA GLN A 106 -14.48 5.26 -7.22
C GLN A 106 -14.93 3.80 -7.14
N LYS A 107 -15.14 3.17 -8.29
CA LYS A 107 -15.55 1.78 -8.34
C LYS A 107 -14.40 0.88 -7.90
N PRO A 108 -14.65 -0.09 -7.01
CA PRO A 108 -13.69 -1.16 -6.75
C PRO A 108 -13.33 -1.90 -8.04
N ASN A 109 -12.07 -2.33 -8.16
CA ASN A 109 -11.71 -3.18 -9.28
C ASN A 109 -12.31 -4.60 -9.11
N PRO A 110 -12.60 -5.31 -10.22
CA PRO A 110 -13.30 -6.60 -10.14
C PRO A 110 -12.38 -7.78 -9.78
N TYR A 111 -11.09 -7.58 -9.61
CA TYR A 111 -10.11 -8.66 -9.47
C TYR A 111 -9.71 -8.96 -8.02
N ALA A 112 -10.08 -8.13 -7.06
CA ALA A 112 -9.93 -8.51 -5.66
C ALA A 112 -10.92 -9.62 -5.32
N ASN A 113 -10.47 -10.70 -4.65
CA ASN A 113 -11.33 -11.77 -4.18
C ASN A 113 -11.63 -11.66 -2.67
N ILE A 114 -10.96 -10.75 -1.98
CA ILE A 114 -11.24 -10.33 -0.61
C ILE A 114 -11.40 -8.81 -0.63
N HIS A 115 -12.55 -8.31 -0.15
CA HIS A 115 -12.89 -6.89 -0.18
C HIS A 115 -13.14 -6.33 1.20
N LEU A 116 -12.60 -5.13 1.45
CA LEU A 116 -12.86 -4.32 2.63
C LEU A 116 -13.16 -2.88 2.21
N ASP A 117 -14.17 -2.27 2.83
CA ASP A 117 -14.58 -0.89 2.60
C ASP A 117 -14.42 -0.06 3.85
N TYR A 118 -13.46 0.88 3.83
CA TYR A 118 -13.17 1.77 4.93
C TYR A 118 -13.83 3.13 4.76
N LYS A 119 -14.37 3.64 5.85
CA LYS A 119 -14.76 5.04 5.97
C LYS A 119 -13.62 5.91 6.51
N TYR A 120 -12.75 5.32 7.34
CA TYR A 120 -11.68 6.02 8.03
C TYR A 120 -10.31 5.65 7.47
N PHE A 121 -9.57 6.64 6.96
CA PHE A 121 -8.23 6.45 6.41
C PHE A 121 -7.27 5.77 7.38
N PHE A 122 -7.23 6.22 8.65
CA PHE A 122 -6.28 5.71 9.64
C PHE A 122 -6.47 4.23 9.96
N ILE A 123 -7.71 3.70 9.92
CA ILE A 123 -7.95 2.28 10.14
C ILE A 123 -7.34 1.48 8.98
N ARG A 124 -7.62 1.89 7.74
CA ARG A 124 -7.06 1.27 6.55
C ARG A 124 -5.53 1.26 6.57
N LYS A 125 -4.90 2.38 6.96
CA LYS A 125 -3.45 2.50 7.09
C LYS A 125 -2.86 1.52 8.09
N VAL A 126 -3.49 1.38 9.25
CA VAL A 126 -3.08 0.39 10.26
C VAL A 126 -3.15 -1.03 9.68
N MET A 127 -4.20 -1.36 8.91
CA MET A 127 -4.35 -2.70 8.31
C MET A 127 -3.30 -2.94 7.21
N PHE A 128 -2.98 -1.96 6.38
CA PHE A 128 -1.88 -2.08 5.42
C PHE A 128 -0.57 -2.47 6.10
N VAL A 129 -0.22 -1.77 7.18
CA VAL A 129 1.01 -2.04 7.92
C VAL A 129 0.97 -3.37 8.66
N LYS A 130 -0.17 -3.70 9.31
CA LYS A 130 -0.33 -4.90 10.14
C LYS A 130 -0.12 -6.19 9.37
N TYR A 131 -0.61 -6.28 8.14
CA TYR A 131 -0.58 -7.51 7.36
C TYR A 131 0.58 -7.60 6.37
N ALA A 132 1.32 -6.51 6.18
CA ALA A 132 2.41 -6.46 5.22
C ALA A 132 3.70 -7.09 5.74
N VAL A 133 4.35 -7.84 4.85
CA VAL A 133 5.73 -8.29 4.99
C VAL A 133 6.68 -7.53 4.05
N ALA A 134 6.14 -6.78 3.11
CA ALA A 134 6.85 -5.86 2.22
C ALA A 134 5.88 -4.85 1.60
N TYR A 135 6.39 -3.67 1.24
CA TYR A 135 5.71 -2.72 0.36
C TYR A 135 6.44 -2.63 -0.96
N VAL A 136 5.69 -2.68 -2.06
CA VAL A 136 6.19 -2.37 -3.39
C VAL A 136 5.41 -1.16 -3.93
N ILE A 137 6.14 -0.13 -4.29
CA ILE A 137 5.59 1.19 -4.56
C ILE A 137 5.95 1.60 -5.98
N LEU A 138 4.98 1.54 -6.89
CA LEU A 138 5.08 1.97 -8.27
C LEU A 138 4.78 3.48 -8.39
N PRO A 139 5.08 4.11 -9.52
CA PRO A 139 4.77 5.53 -9.75
C PRO A 139 3.33 5.88 -9.36
N GLY A 140 3.17 6.96 -8.55
CA GLY A 140 1.87 7.33 -8.04
C GLY A 140 1.79 8.77 -7.52
N GLY A 141 0.60 9.18 -7.13
CA GLY A 141 0.33 10.53 -6.61
C GLY A 141 0.46 10.63 -5.09
N PHE A 142 -0.20 11.64 -4.53
CA PHE A 142 -0.14 11.96 -3.09
C PHE A 142 -0.57 10.80 -2.18
N GLY A 143 -1.60 10.03 -2.56
CA GLY A 143 -1.99 8.85 -1.76
C GLY A 143 -0.92 7.77 -1.73
N THR A 144 -0.16 7.59 -2.82
CA THR A 144 0.99 6.68 -2.86
C THR A 144 2.14 7.18 -1.99
N MET A 145 2.41 8.48 -2.02
CA MET A 145 3.42 9.12 -1.17
C MET A 145 3.06 9.07 0.31
N ASP A 146 1.79 9.25 0.64
CA ASP A 146 1.28 9.18 2.00
C ASP A 146 1.54 7.80 2.64
N GLU A 147 1.28 6.71 1.92
CA GLU A 147 1.58 5.35 2.41
C GLU A 147 3.09 5.06 2.47
N LEU A 148 3.86 5.58 1.51
CA LEU A 148 5.33 5.45 1.50
C LEU A 148 5.94 6.11 2.73
N PHE A 149 5.63 7.39 2.98
CA PHE A 149 6.25 8.15 4.05
C PHE A 149 5.77 7.73 5.43
N GLU A 150 4.53 7.25 5.57
CA GLU A 150 4.07 6.64 6.81
C GLU A 150 4.88 5.40 7.15
N ALA A 151 5.02 4.45 6.21
CA ALA A 151 5.80 3.23 6.43
C ALA A 151 7.28 3.55 6.75
N LEU A 152 7.89 4.48 6.00
CA LEU A 152 9.25 4.96 6.29
C LEU A 152 9.39 5.48 7.72
N THR A 153 8.46 6.33 8.14
CA THR A 153 8.47 6.91 9.48
C THR A 153 8.32 5.85 10.57
N LEU A 154 7.41 4.89 10.38
CA LEU A 154 7.18 3.81 11.33
C LEU A 154 8.39 2.88 11.47
N ILE A 155 9.07 2.57 10.37
CA ILE A 155 10.29 1.75 10.36
C ILE A 155 11.45 2.53 10.98
N GLN A 156 11.69 3.78 10.55
CA GLN A 156 12.74 4.65 11.08
C GLN A 156 12.63 4.83 12.59
N THR A 157 11.41 5.04 13.09
CA THR A 157 11.14 5.23 14.52
C THR A 157 11.02 3.92 15.30
N LYS A 158 11.24 2.76 14.65
CA LYS A 158 11.15 1.41 15.23
C LYS A 158 9.79 1.11 15.88
N ARG A 159 8.71 1.70 15.35
CA ARG A 159 7.34 1.43 15.80
C ARG A 159 6.79 0.13 15.25
N ILE A 160 7.33 -0.32 14.13
CA ILE A 160 7.01 -1.61 13.52
C ILE A 160 8.31 -2.39 13.24
N LYS A 161 8.17 -3.70 13.04
CA LYS A 161 9.27 -4.50 12.49
C LYS A 161 9.65 -3.96 11.12
N SER A 162 10.95 -3.84 10.86
CA SER A 162 11.44 -3.45 9.54
C SER A 162 11.05 -4.51 8.51
N PHE A 163 10.53 -4.05 7.39
CA PHE A 163 10.29 -4.84 6.19
C PHE A 163 10.75 -4.05 4.96
N PRO A 164 11.03 -4.70 3.83
CA PRO A 164 11.53 -4.02 2.65
C PRO A 164 10.51 -3.04 2.06
N LEU A 165 10.93 -1.79 1.85
CA LEU A 165 10.22 -0.77 1.08
C LEU A 165 10.90 -0.65 -0.28
N ILE A 166 10.21 -1.10 -1.33
CA ILE A 166 10.77 -1.22 -2.67
C ILE A 166 10.08 -0.22 -3.60
N LEU A 167 10.85 0.69 -4.15
CA LEU A 167 10.41 1.62 -5.18
C LEU A 167 10.65 0.97 -6.56
N MET A 168 9.60 0.74 -7.31
CA MET A 168 9.69 0.22 -8.67
C MET A 168 9.42 1.35 -9.67
N GLY A 169 10.35 1.56 -10.61
CA GLY A 169 10.32 2.66 -11.57
C GLY A 169 11.40 3.70 -11.27
N SER A 170 12.66 3.30 -11.42
CA SER A 170 13.84 4.11 -11.07
C SER A 170 13.82 5.51 -11.66
N GLU A 171 13.40 5.64 -12.93
CA GLU A 171 13.28 6.93 -13.61
C GLU A 171 12.32 7.89 -12.90
N TYR A 172 11.17 7.38 -12.47
CA TYR A 172 10.18 8.17 -11.73
C TYR A 172 10.69 8.58 -10.35
N TRP A 173 11.33 7.65 -9.64
CA TRP A 173 11.77 7.85 -8.26
C TRP A 173 13.09 8.59 -8.12
N GLN A 174 13.84 8.79 -9.21
CA GLN A 174 15.15 9.45 -9.19
C GLN A 174 15.08 10.84 -8.55
N GLY A 175 14.10 11.66 -8.93
CA GLY A 175 13.94 13.01 -8.41
C GLY A 175 13.69 13.03 -6.89
N LEU A 176 12.85 12.14 -6.38
CA LEU A 176 12.62 12.00 -4.94
C LEU A 176 13.89 11.53 -4.21
N SER A 177 14.57 10.51 -4.75
CA SER A 177 15.80 9.97 -4.17
C SER A 177 16.90 11.04 -4.10
N ASP A 178 17.01 11.84 -5.15
CA ASP A 178 17.94 12.96 -5.20
C ASP A 178 17.61 14.03 -4.16
N TRP A 179 16.34 14.39 -4.04
CA TRP A 179 15.90 15.38 -3.05
C TRP A 179 16.17 14.90 -1.61
N VAL A 180 15.86 13.64 -1.33
CA VAL A 180 16.14 13.03 -0.01
C VAL A 180 17.63 13.11 0.32
N LYS A 181 18.52 12.79 -0.65
CA LYS A 181 19.98 12.84 -0.47
C LYS A 181 20.51 14.27 -0.39
N LYS A 182 20.13 15.11 -1.37
CA LYS A 182 20.72 16.45 -1.56
C LYS A 182 20.14 17.50 -0.62
N THR A 183 18.95 17.25 -0.04
CA THR A 183 18.27 18.18 0.84
C THR A 183 18.09 17.61 2.24
N MET A 184 17.30 16.54 2.40
CA MET A 184 17.00 16.03 3.74
C MET A 184 18.25 15.55 4.49
N LEU A 185 19.10 14.76 3.83
CA LEU A 185 20.33 14.28 4.44
C LEU A 185 21.35 15.41 4.62
N ALA A 186 21.59 16.23 3.60
CA ALA A 186 22.57 17.33 3.66
C ALA A 186 22.23 18.36 4.74
N GLU A 187 20.94 18.58 5.01
CA GLU A 187 20.48 19.46 6.09
C GLU A 187 20.27 18.74 7.43
N ASN A 188 20.75 17.50 7.58
CA ASN A 188 20.63 16.69 8.80
C ASN A 188 19.18 16.50 9.29
N LYS A 189 18.22 16.36 8.36
CA LYS A 189 16.81 16.02 8.68
C LYS A 189 16.59 14.53 8.82
N ILE A 190 17.52 13.73 8.29
CA ILE A 190 17.59 12.28 8.39
C ILE A 190 19.02 11.83 8.61
N LEU A 191 19.20 10.58 9.05
CA LEU A 191 20.54 9.98 9.21
C LEU A 191 21.00 9.30 7.90
N PRO A 192 22.31 9.12 7.68
CA PRO A 192 22.82 8.37 6.53
C PRO A 192 22.22 6.95 6.42
N THR A 193 22.02 6.28 7.54
CA THR A 193 21.40 4.95 7.61
C THR A 193 19.94 4.91 7.17
N ASP A 194 19.24 6.03 7.17
CA ASP A 194 17.84 6.10 6.73
C ASP A 194 17.72 5.96 5.21
N LEU A 195 18.80 6.21 4.45
CA LEU A 195 18.82 5.98 3.00
C LEU A 195 18.68 4.49 2.65
N ASP A 196 19.11 3.59 3.53
CA ASP A 196 19.05 2.15 3.32
C ASP A 196 17.61 1.58 3.48
N LEU A 197 16.70 2.39 3.98
CA LEU A 197 15.30 2.00 4.14
C LEU A 197 14.56 1.89 2.79
N LEU A 198 15.05 2.58 1.76
CA LEU A 198 14.45 2.59 0.43
C LEU A 198 15.34 1.83 -0.55
N GLN A 199 14.74 0.88 -1.26
CA GLN A 199 15.42 0.12 -2.30
C GLN A 199 14.75 0.36 -3.65
N VAL A 200 15.51 0.71 -4.67
CA VAL A 200 14.98 0.95 -6.02
C VAL A 200 15.28 -0.28 -6.89
N ILE A 201 14.23 -0.96 -7.35
CA ILE A 201 14.33 -2.19 -8.15
C ILE A 201 13.26 -2.19 -9.25
N ASP A 202 13.66 -2.33 -10.49
CA ASP A 202 12.75 -2.22 -11.64
C ASP A 202 12.19 -3.55 -12.14
N GLU A 203 12.87 -4.66 -11.83
CA GLU A 203 12.50 -5.96 -12.35
C GLU A 203 11.68 -6.77 -11.32
N PRO A 204 10.46 -7.22 -11.68
CA PRO A 204 9.57 -7.97 -10.79
C PRO A 204 10.22 -9.21 -10.14
N GLN A 205 11.06 -9.92 -10.88
CA GLN A 205 11.76 -11.10 -10.39
C GLN A 205 12.75 -10.78 -9.27
N GLU A 206 13.48 -9.67 -9.41
CA GLU A 206 14.43 -9.23 -8.39
C GLU A 206 13.71 -8.71 -7.14
N VAL A 207 12.54 -8.07 -7.30
CA VAL A 207 11.67 -7.68 -6.18
C VAL A 207 11.27 -8.91 -5.36
N VAL A 208 10.76 -9.95 -6.01
CA VAL A 208 10.35 -11.19 -5.32
C VAL A 208 11.54 -11.87 -4.64
N LYS A 209 12.70 -11.93 -5.29
CA LYS A 209 13.93 -12.49 -4.73
C LYS A 209 14.37 -11.75 -3.47
N LEU A 210 14.31 -10.42 -3.49
CA LEU A 210 14.61 -9.59 -2.33
C LEU A 210 13.64 -9.88 -1.17
N ILE A 211 12.33 -9.85 -1.42
CA ILE A 211 11.32 -10.09 -0.39
C ILE A 211 11.52 -11.46 0.27
N LYS A 212 11.76 -12.51 -0.53
CA LYS A 212 12.04 -13.85 -0.01
C LYS A 212 13.24 -13.88 0.92
N LYS A 213 14.29 -13.13 0.62
CA LYS A 213 15.51 -13.06 1.45
C LYS A 213 15.22 -12.47 2.84
N TYR A 214 14.30 -11.51 2.95
CA TYR A 214 13.92 -10.91 4.24
C TYR A 214 13.03 -11.81 5.10
N ILE A 215 12.29 -12.74 4.50
CA ILE A 215 11.31 -13.59 5.23
C ILE A 215 11.96 -14.90 5.71
N ILE A 216 13.02 -15.36 5.07
CA ILE A 216 13.71 -16.62 5.40
C ILE A 216 14.72 -16.44 6.56
N VAL A 217 14.91 -15.21 7.00
CA VAL A 217 15.74 -14.86 8.17
C VAL A 217 14.83 -14.55 9.36
#